data_19e0741dcb8ae82b4d4d540415b468a6
#
_entry.id   19e0741dcb8ae82b4d4d540415b468a6
#
_cell.length_a   1.000
_cell.length_b   1.000
_cell.length_c   1.000
_cell.angle_alpha   90.00
_cell.angle_beta   90.00
_cell.angle_gamma   90.00
#
_symmetry.space_group_name_H-M   'P 1'
#
loop_
_entity.id
_entity.type
_entity.pdbx_description
1 polymer ?
#
loop_
_entity_poly.entity_id
_entity_poly.type
_entity_poly.pdbx_seq_one_letter_code
_entity_poly.pdbx_strand_id
1 'polypeptide(L)'
;MIEWLISVYERCRDLAAKANDAKDRLLVGEDDAAKTINGYMKQDYDALIRLWKEVDPEMKNTGRLSDMARHVRFGMNNDYEDIVVHDIPSVLNAAEALARDGSKNAGAMGFEGLLHPAIVASSLSQYRNGHLRDAVLNGVIAVFDMIRARTGLNLDG
;
A
#
# COMPACT_ATOMS: atom_id res chain seq x y z
N MET A 1 -3.74 -4.26 8.25
CA MET A 1 -2.42 -3.84 7.73
C MET A 1 -2.37 -3.82 6.20
N ILE A 2 -2.70 -4.92 5.50
CA ILE A 2 -2.70 -4.96 4.02
C ILE A 2 -3.69 -3.94 3.43
N GLU A 3 -4.92 -3.89 3.93
CA GLU A 3 -5.93 -2.92 3.50
C GLU A 3 -5.46 -1.47 3.71
N TRP A 4 -4.81 -1.20 4.84
CA TRP A 4 -4.19 0.10 5.09
C TRP A 4 -3.13 0.43 4.03
N LEU A 5 -2.23 -0.52 3.72
CA LEU A 5 -1.19 -0.32 2.71
C LEU A 5 -1.79 -0.06 1.33
N ILE A 6 -2.82 -0.82 0.93
CA ILE A 6 -3.55 -0.59 -0.33
C ILE A 6 -4.12 0.83 -0.35
N SER A 7 -4.76 1.27 0.74
CA SER A 7 -5.32 2.62 0.84
C SER A 7 -4.24 3.71 0.73
N VAL A 8 -3.04 3.49 1.29
CA VAL A 8 -1.90 4.41 1.12
C VAL A 8 -1.49 4.49 -0.35
N TYR A 9 -1.36 3.34 -1.04
CA TYR A 9 -1.03 3.30 -2.47
C TYR A 9 -2.04 4.03 -3.33
N GLU A 10 -3.34 3.83 -3.08
CA GLU A 10 -4.41 4.52 -3.80
C GLU A 10 -4.34 6.03 -3.61
N ARG A 11 -4.14 6.51 -2.38
CA ARG A 11 -3.98 7.95 -2.10
C ARG A 11 -2.74 8.53 -2.77
N CYS A 12 -1.61 7.84 -2.72
CA CYS A 12 -0.39 8.27 -3.40
C CYS A 12 -0.56 8.32 -4.92
N ARG A 13 -1.24 7.35 -5.53
CA ARG A 13 -1.57 7.35 -6.95
C ARG A 13 -2.44 8.55 -7.33
N ASP A 14 -3.47 8.84 -6.54
CA ASP A 14 -4.38 9.95 -6.80
C ASP A 14 -3.68 11.31 -6.63
N LEU A 15 -2.76 11.44 -5.65
CA LEU A 15 -1.89 12.61 -5.49
C LEU A 15 -0.95 12.77 -6.69
N ALA A 16 -0.33 11.69 -7.17
CA ALA A 16 0.55 11.73 -8.34
C ALA A 16 -0.20 12.19 -9.60
N ALA A 17 -1.39 11.66 -9.83
CA ALA A 17 -2.22 12.04 -10.97
C ALA A 17 -2.57 13.54 -10.94
N LYS A 18 -2.97 14.06 -9.77
CA LYS A 18 -3.29 15.47 -9.58
C LYS A 18 -2.05 16.37 -9.69
N ALA A 19 -0.90 15.94 -9.17
CA ALA A 19 0.35 16.68 -9.31
C ALA A 19 0.76 16.84 -10.77
N ASN A 20 0.66 15.77 -11.57
CA ASN A 20 0.94 15.83 -13.01
C ASN A 20 -0.06 16.76 -13.73
N ASP A 21 -1.37 16.65 -13.45
CA ASP A 21 -2.38 17.53 -14.06
C ASP A 21 -2.14 19.00 -13.68
N ALA A 22 -1.87 19.31 -12.41
CA ALA A 22 -1.57 20.67 -11.96
C ALA A 22 -0.30 21.22 -12.64
N LYS A 23 0.76 20.40 -12.78
CA LYS A 23 1.98 20.76 -13.49
C LYS A 23 1.68 21.08 -14.96
N ASP A 24 0.92 20.24 -15.65
CA ASP A 24 0.55 20.44 -17.05
C ASP A 24 -0.25 21.73 -17.25
N ARG A 25 -1.20 22.04 -16.32
CA ARG A 25 -1.96 23.29 -16.32
C ARG A 25 -1.07 24.54 -16.18
N LEU A 26 -0.09 24.50 -15.27
CA LEU A 26 0.87 25.60 -15.13
C LEU A 26 1.70 25.80 -16.41
N LEU A 27 2.12 24.73 -17.07
CA LEU A 27 2.91 24.82 -18.30
C LEU A 27 2.15 25.48 -19.45
N VAL A 28 0.83 25.39 -19.48
CA VAL A 28 0.00 26.04 -20.51
C VAL A 28 -0.64 27.37 -20.04
N GLY A 29 -0.25 27.86 -18.84
CA GLY A 29 -0.72 29.15 -18.32
C GLY A 29 -2.12 29.12 -17.68
N GLU A 30 -2.64 27.94 -17.34
CA GLU A 30 -3.96 27.75 -16.70
C GLU A 30 -3.82 27.80 -15.16
N ASP A 31 -3.29 28.86 -14.60
CA ASP A 31 -2.94 29.00 -13.19
C ASP A 31 -4.12 28.75 -12.23
N ASP A 32 -5.31 29.20 -12.55
CA ASP A 32 -6.49 29.02 -11.70
C ASP A 32 -6.97 27.56 -11.67
N ALA A 33 -6.84 26.85 -12.79
CA ALA A 33 -7.10 25.41 -12.84
C ALA A 33 -6.08 24.66 -11.98
N ALA A 34 -4.78 24.97 -12.10
CA ALA A 34 -3.73 24.40 -11.27
C ALA A 34 -3.97 24.64 -9.78
N LYS A 35 -4.35 25.86 -9.37
CA LYS A 35 -4.71 26.17 -7.97
C LYS A 35 -5.88 25.36 -7.46
N THR A 36 -6.89 25.15 -8.30
CA THR A 36 -8.07 24.34 -7.94
C THR A 36 -7.64 22.89 -7.68
N ILE A 37 -6.84 22.30 -8.57
CA ILE A 37 -6.31 20.95 -8.42
C ILE A 37 -5.46 20.85 -7.16
N ASN A 38 -4.61 21.85 -6.90
CA ASN A 38 -3.79 21.90 -5.68
C ASN A 38 -4.64 21.95 -4.40
N GLY A 39 -5.81 22.57 -4.45
CA GLY A 39 -6.79 22.53 -3.36
C GLY A 39 -7.29 21.10 -3.06
N TYR A 40 -7.55 20.30 -4.09
CA TYR A 40 -7.90 18.88 -3.92
C TYR A 40 -6.71 18.06 -3.41
N MET A 41 -5.50 18.34 -3.88
CA MET A 41 -4.30 17.67 -3.38
C MET A 41 -4.09 17.89 -1.87
N LYS A 42 -4.40 19.08 -1.35
CA LYS A 42 -4.36 19.34 0.11
C LYS A 42 -5.32 18.43 0.88
N GLN A 43 -6.53 18.24 0.36
CA GLN A 43 -7.52 17.35 0.98
C GLN A 43 -7.07 15.89 0.96
N ASP A 44 -6.48 15.42 -0.15
CA ASP A 44 -5.94 14.08 -0.26
C ASP A 44 -4.72 13.86 0.66
N TYR A 45 -3.85 14.86 0.75
CA TYR A 45 -2.74 14.84 1.69
C TYR A 45 -3.22 14.74 3.14
N ASP A 46 -4.21 15.53 3.54
CA ASP A 46 -4.79 15.48 4.88
C ASP A 46 -5.44 14.12 5.16
N ALA A 47 -6.07 13.50 4.14
CA ALA A 47 -6.62 12.17 4.25
C ALA A 47 -5.50 11.12 4.41
N LEU A 48 -4.39 11.26 3.69
CA LEU A 48 -3.21 10.40 3.82
C LEU A 48 -2.60 10.50 5.23
N ILE A 49 -2.50 11.70 5.80
CA ILE A 49 -2.02 11.92 7.17
C ILE A 49 -2.94 11.23 8.21
N ARG A 50 -4.26 11.33 8.04
CA ARG A 50 -5.21 10.64 8.94
C ARG A 50 -5.02 9.12 8.87
N LEU A 51 -4.94 8.58 7.67
CA LEU A 51 -4.70 7.17 7.44
C LEU A 51 -3.36 6.70 8.04
N TRP A 52 -2.31 7.53 7.92
CA TRP A 52 -0.98 7.22 8.48
C TRP A 52 -1.02 7.10 10.00
N LYS A 53 -1.72 8.01 10.67
CA LYS A 53 -1.84 8.04 12.14
C LYS A 53 -2.56 6.82 12.73
N GLU A 54 -3.31 6.08 11.93
CA GLU A 54 -3.92 4.82 12.37
C GLU A 54 -2.87 3.74 12.70
N VAL A 55 -1.70 3.78 12.04
CA VAL A 55 -0.63 2.79 12.17
C VAL A 55 0.60 3.35 12.88
N ASP A 56 0.96 4.60 12.63
CA ASP A 56 2.06 5.33 13.27
C ASP A 56 1.53 6.66 13.87
N PRO A 57 0.87 6.62 15.05
CA PRO A 57 0.29 7.82 15.67
C PRO A 57 1.32 8.92 15.98
N GLU A 58 2.56 8.53 16.23
CA GLU A 58 3.65 9.46 16.54
C GLU A 58 4.37 9.98 15.29
N MET A 59 3.98 9.51 14.11
CA MET A 59 4.54 9.95 12.82
C MET A 59 6.06 9.83 12.74
N LYS A 60 6.63 8.73 13.28
CA LYS A 60 8.09 8.52 13.33
C LYS A 60 8.67 8.03 12.01
N ASN A 61 7.91 7.23 11.27
CA ASN A 61 8.36 6.57 10.06
C ASN A 61 7.51 7.00 8.86
N THR A 62 7.66 8.23 8.41
CA THR A 62 6.76 8.86 7.43
C THR A 62 7.37 9.03 6.04
N GLY A 63 8.63 8.61 5.86
CA GLY A 63 9.35 8.98 4.64
C GLY A 63 9.38 10.50 4.47
N ARG A 64 9.06 10.98 3.28
CA ARG A 64 9.05 12.41 2.95
C ARG A 64 7.67 13.07 3.06
N LEU A 65 6.76 12.60 3.94
CA LEU A 65 5.45 13.22 4.12
C LEU A 65 5.53 14.71 4.49
N SER A 66 6.52 15.12 5.30
CA SER A 66 6.72 16.53 5.66
C SER A 66 7.16 17.40 4.48
N ASP A 67 8.02 16.86 3.60
CA ASP A 67 8.43 17.55 2.37
C ASP A 67 7.25 17.65 1.40
N MET A 68 6.49 16.57 1.24
CA MET A 68 5.26 16.56 0.45
C MET A 68 4.26 17.63 0.92
N ALA A 69 4.10 17.81 2.25
CA ALA A 69 3.26 18.88 2.80
C ALA A 69 3.69 20.27 2.32
N ARG A 70 5.00 20.51 2.29
CA ARG A 70 5.58 21.76 1.81
C ARG A 70 5.31 21.95 0.33
N HIS A 71 5.56 20.92 -0.50
CA HIS A 71 5.37 20.97 -1.94
C HIS A 71 3.89 21.16 -2.31
N VAL A 72 2.96 20.45 -1.65
CA VAL A 72 1.51 20.67 -1.81
C VAL A 72 1.10 22.08 -1.36
N ARG A 73 1.77 22.65 -0.36
CA ARG A 73 1.46 24.02 0.12
C ARG A 73 1.85 25.08 -0.90
N PHE A 74 3.03 24.99 -1.49
CA PHE A 74 3.55 26.00 -2.44
C PHE A 74 2.96 25.81 -3.83
N GLY A 75 2.89 24.59 -4.35
CA GLY A 75 2.20 24.25 -5.60
C GLY A 75 2.83 24.91 -6.83
N MET A 76 4.17 24.94 -6.88
CA MET A 76 4.92 25.38 -8.05
C MET A 76 5.29 24.21 -8.95
N ASN A 77 5.70 24.50 -10.17
CA ASN A 77 6.03 23.46 -11.16
C ASN A 77 7.04 22.41 -10.64
N ASN A 78 8.11 22.86 -9.99
CA ASN A 78 9.11 21.96 -9.40
C ASN A 78 8.56 21.18 -8.19
N ASP A 79 7.66 21.82 -7.41
CA ASP A 79 7.04 21.14 -6.26
C ASP A 79 6.20 19.93 -6.71
N TYR A 80 5.45 20.06 -7.81
CA TYR A 80 4.68 18.94 -8.36
C TYR A 80 5.56 17.81 -8.88
N GLU A 81 6.70 18.15 -9.49
CA GLU A 81 7.69 17.16 -9.90
C GLU A 81 8.30 16.44 -8.69
N ASP A 82 8.68 17.18 -7.65
CA ASP A 82 9.24 16.63 -6.41
C ASP A 82 8.25 15.68 -5.71
N ILE A 83 6.96 16.00 -5.70
CA ILE A 83 5.91 15.11 -5.16
C ILE A 83 5.95 13.75 -5.87
N VAL A 84 5.99 13.75 -7.20
CA VAL A 84 5.89 12.51 -8.01
C VAL A 84 7.20 11.72 -7.96
N VAL A 85 8.34 12.40 -8.12
CA VAL A 85 9.64 11.74 -8.31
C VAL A 85 10.31 11.36 -6.99
N HIS A 86 10.11 12.14 -5.95
CA HIS A 86 10.85 12.01 -4.69
C HIS A 86 9.97 11.68 -3.49
N ASP A 87 8.86 12.40 -3.29
CA ASP A 87 8.09 12.29 -2.06
C ASP A 87 7.26 11.00 -2.04
N ILE A 88 6.48 10.75 -3.08
CA ILE A 88 5.63 9.56 -3.16
C ILE A 88 6.44 8.26 -3.05
N PRO A 89 7.53 8.04 -3.81
CA PRO A 89 8.35 6.85 -3.63
C PRO A 89 8.89 6.66 -2.22
N SER A 90 9.31 7.74 -1.58
CA SER A 90 9.81 7.70 -0.19
C SER A 90 8.70 7.35 0.82
N VAL A 91 7.50 7.91 0.63
CA VAL A 91 6.32 7.61 1.45
C VAL A 91 5.89 6.16 1.29
N LEU A 92 5.85 5.64 0.07
CA LEU A 92 5.51 4.24 -0.20
C LEU A 92 6.52 3.28 0.43
N ASN A 93 7.81 3.56 0.31
CA ASN A 93 8.85 2.76 0.97
C ASN A 93 8.69 2.73 2.50
N ALA A 94 8.34 3.87 3.12
CA ALA A 94 8.07 3.95 4.54
C ALA A 94 6.79 3.17 4.93
N ALA A 95 5.73 3.24 4.11
CA ALA A 95 4.50 2.49 4.32
C ALA A 95 4.73 0.98 4.26
N GLU A 96 5.51 0.50 3.29
CA GLU A 96 5.88 -0.91 3.19
C GLU A 96 6.69 -1.38 4.40
N ALA A 97 7.62 -0.56 4.88
CA ALA A 97 8.40 -0.86 6.08
C ALA A 97 7.49 -1.00 7.32
N LEU A 98 6.56 -0.05 7.52
CA LEU A 98 5.58 -0.10 8.61
C LEU A 98 4.67 -1.32 8.50
N ALA A 99 4.18 -1.64 7.29
CA ALA A 99 3.35 -2.81 7.06
C ALA A 99 4.08 -4.11 7.37
N ARG A 100 5.36 -4.19 7.02
CA ARG A 100 6.25 -5.33 7.27
C ARG A 100 6.56 -5.50 8.77
N ASP A 101 6.84 -4.41 9.46
CA ASP A 101 7.14 -4.43 10.90
C ASP A 101 5.88 -4.66 11.73
N GLY A 102 4.75 -4.08 11.35
CA GLY A 102 3.44 -4.36 11.94
C GLY A 102 3.03 -5.83 11.80
N SER A 103 3.37 -6.47 10.68
CA SER A 103 3.12 -7.91 10.48
C SER A 103 3.99 -8.80 11.36
N LYS A 104 5.22 -8.38 11.70
CA LYS A 104 6.10 -9.11 12.64
C LYS A 104 5.60 -9.01 14.08
N ASN A 105 5.07 -7.83 14.47
CA ASN A 105 4.60 -7.57 15.83
C ASN A 105 3.17 -8.07 16.08
N ALA A 106 2.35 -8.16 15.05
CA ALA A 106 0.97 -8.63 15.13
C ALA A 106 0.87 -10.16 15.14
N GLY A 107 1.87 -10.87 15.65
CA GLY A 107 1.81 -12.32 15.83
C GLY A 107 0.91 -13.00 14.78
N ALA A 108 1.34 -13.00 13.53
CA ALA A 108 0.74 -13.79 12.45
C ALA A 108 -0.74 -13.52 12.08
N MET A 109 -1.33 -12.39 12.40
CA MET A 109 -2.74 -12.13 12.05
C MET A 109 -2.94 -11.38 10.72
N GLY A 110 -1.88 -11.01 9.98
CA GLY A 110 -2.02 -10.15 8.80
C GLY A 110 -2.77 -10.82 7.63
N PHE A 111 -2.10 -11.68 6.87
CA PHE A 111 -2.72 -12.32 5.70
C PHE A 111 -3.39 -13.67 6.00
N GLU A 112 -3.16 -14.24 7.19
CA GLU A 112 -3.72 -15.52 7.61
C GLU A 112 -5.24 -15.52 7.63
N GLY A 113 -5.84 -14.39 8.03
CA GLY A 113 -7.29 -14.20 7.98
C GLY A 113 -7.88 -14.17 6.57
N LEU A 114 -7.06 -13.98 5.55
CA LEU A 114 -7.45 -14.00 4.14
C LEU A 114 -7.31 -15.40 3.52
N LEU A 115 -6.57 -16.31 4.18
CA LEU A 115 -6.37 -17.66 3.70
C LEU A 115 -7.44 -18.60 4.24
N HIS A 116 -7.81 -19.57 3.40
CA HIS A 116 -8.69 -20.65 3.85
C HIS A 116 -8.01 -21.43 5.00
N PRO A 117 -8.75 -21.81 6.08
CA PRO A 117 -8.18 -22.51 7.24
C PRO A 117 -7.34 -23.75 6.90
N ALA A 118 -7.71 -24.51 5.86
CA ALA A 118 -6.96 -25.67 5.41
C ALA A 118 -5.55 -25.29 4.89
N ILE A 119 -5.41 -24.14 4.21
CA ILE A 119 -4.11 -23.64 3.74
C ILE A 119 -3.27 -23.19 4.93
N VAL A 120 -3.88 -22.47 5.87
CA VAL A 120 -3.22 -22.05 7.12
C VAL A 120 -2.65 -23.26 7.86
N ALA A 121 -3.47 -24.29 8.06
CA ALA A 121 -3.07 -25.49 8.79
C ALA A 121 -1.94 -26.28 8.10
N SER A 122 -1.94 -26.32 6.76
CA SER A 122 -0.99 -27.14 6.00
C SER A 122 0.34 -26.47 5.68
N SER A 123 0.39 -25.14 5.55
CA SER A 123 1.55 -24.45 4.97
C SER A 123 2.13 -23.32 5.83
N LEU A 124 1.38 -22.79 6.79
CA LEU A 124 1.79 -21.58 7.50
C LEU A 124 3.05 -21.75 8.35
N SER A 125 3.24 -22.88 9.01
CA SER A 125 4.41 -23.15 9.83
C SER A 125 5.69 -23.20 8.98
N GLN A 126 5.64 -23.80 7.80
CA GLN A 126 6.76 -23.84 6.86
C GLN A 126 7.09 -22.45 6.33
N TYR A 127 6.05 -21.67 6.00
CA TYR A 127 6.25 -20.27 5.57
C TYR A 127 6.95 -19.43 6.64
N ARG A 128 6.51 -19.52 7.90
CA ARG A 128 7.10 -18.78 9.02
C ARG A 128 8.55 -19.18 9.31
N ASN A 129 8.89 -20.43 9.07
CA ASN A 129 10.23 -20.97 9.26
C ASN A 129 11.14 -20.74 8.04
N GLY A 130 10.67 -20.04 7.00
CA GLY A 130 11.44 -19.75 5.79
C GLY A 130 11.51 -20.90 4.77
N HIS A 131 10.81 -22.01 5.01
CA HIS A 131 10.71 -23.15 4.08
C HIS A 131 9.67 -22.87 2.99
N LEU A 132 9.95 -21.85 2.16
CA LEU A 132 8.99 -21.33 1.20
C LEU A 132 8.51 -22.34 0.18
N ARG A 133 9.41 -23.23 -0.30
CA ARG A 133 9.07 -24.29 -1.25
C ARG A 133 8.04 -25.26 -0.68
N ASP A 134 8.27 -25.71 0.55
CA ASP A 134 7.39 -26.65 1.23
C ASP A 134 6.07 -26.01 1.60
N ALA A 135 6.08 -24.73 1.98
CA ALA A 135 4.88 -23.95 2.24
C ALA A 135 3.98 -23.85 0.98
N VAL A 136 4.56 -23.55 -0.18
CA VAL A 136 3.83 -23.47 -1.45
C VAL A 136 3.28 -24.85 -1.83
N LEU A 137 4.11 -25.90 -1.76
CA LEU A 137 3.67 -27.25 -2.11
C LEU A 137 2.50 -27.71 -1.24
N ASN A 138 2.60 -27.56 0.08
CA ASN A 138 1.54 -27.95 1.01
C ASN A 138 0.27 -27.11 0.82
N GLY A 139 0.40 -25.82 0.51
CA GLY A 139 -0.74 -24.96 0.18
C GLY A 139 -1.47 -25.43 -1.09
N VAL A 140 -0.74 -25.80 -2.13
CA VAL A 140 -1.31 -26.34 -3.38
C VAL A 140 -2.02 -27.67 -3.12
N ILE A 141 -1.40 -28.58 -2.37
CA ILE A 141 -2.02 -29.87 -1.99
C ILE A 141 -3.34 -29.61 -1.26
N ALA A 142 -3.36 -28.69 -0.28
CA ALA A 142 -4.57 -28.35 0.46
C ALA A 142 -5.70 -27.81 -0.45
N VAL A 143 -5.37 -27.03 -1.48
CA VAL A 143 -6.34 -26.57 -2.48
C VAL A 143 -6.91 -27.73 -3.29
N PHE A 144 -6.06 -28.65 -3.75
CA PHE A 144 -6.54 -29.83 -4.49
C PHE A 144 -7.43 -30.74 -3.63
N ASP A 145 -7.08 -30.92 -2.34
CA ASP A 145 -7.90 -31.71 -1.42
C ASP A 145 -9.26 -31.04 -1.17
N MET A 146 -9.32 -29.73 -1.08
CA MET A 146 -10.60 -29.01 -0.98
C MET A 146 -11.45 -29.17 -2.26
N ILE A 147 -10.83 -29.16 -3.45
CA ILE A 147 -11.53 -29.37 -4.72
C ILE A 147 -12.08 -30.78 -4.76
N ARG A 148 -11.25 -31.79 -4.44
CA ARG A 148 -11.69 -33.20 -4.38
C ARG A 148 -12.86 -33.38 -3.42
N ALA A 149 -12.78 -32.81 -2.22
CA ALA A 149 -13.85 -32.90 -1.23
C ALA A 149 -15.17 -32.27 -1.70
N ARG A 150 -15.11 -31.22 -2.51
CA ARG A 150 -16.31 -30.53 -3.03
C ARG A 150 -16.88 -31.16 -4.29
N THR A 151 -16.05 -31.74 -5.14
CA THR A 151 -16.45 -32.23 -6.46
C THR A 151 -16.65 -33.75 -6.51
N GLY A 152 -16.12 -34.48 -5.51
CA GLY A 152 -16.09 -35.95 -5.53
C GLY A 152 -15.16 -36.53 -6.60
N LEU A 153 -14.39 -35.71 -7.29
CA LEU A 153 -13.46 -36.16 -8.34
C LEU A 153 -12.17 -36.68 -7.69
N ASN A 154 -11.96 -37.99 -7.78
CA ASN A 154 -10.64 -38.58 -7.54
C ASN A 154 -9.80 -38.41 -8.81
N LEU A 155 -8.98 -37.38 -8.83
CA LEU A 155 -7.97 -37.18 -9.86
C LEU A 155 -6.71 -37.95 -9.45
N ASP A 156 -6.79 -39.24 -9.40
CA ASP A 156 -5.61 -40.11 -9.37
C ASP A 156 -5.18 -40.31 -10.83
N GLY A 157 -4.18 -39.50 -11.22
CA GLY A 157 -3.49 -39.63 -12.48
C GLY A 157 -2.31 -40.59 -12.33
#